data_5b5eb4ad169efc26f54231db95c47708
#
_entry.id   5b5eb4ad169efc26f54231db95c47708
#
_cell.length_a   1.000
_cell.length_b   1.000
_cell.length_c   1.000
_cell.angle_alpha   90.00
_cell.angle_beta   90.00
_cell.angle_gamma   90.00
#
_symmetry.space_group_name_H-M   'P 1'
#
loop_
_entity.id
_entity.type
_entity.pdbx_description
1 polymer ?
#
loop_
_entity_poly.entity_id
_entity_poly.type
_entity_poly.pdbx_seq_one_letter_code
_entity_poly.pdbx_strand_id
1 'polypeptide(L)'
;ILAIGILSTIFVNSVERQFIPEVSVVSSEFLQSNSALKPGDILIAINEKKVSSLQDIRLELLSLSGTNGIINFTFLSGERSFEYEVSVPVNDYLSDPNEQNAPENFMGFELSMKLQPMVGVIAKDSYAAKSGLKVNDLILAANSQPIKSFEDLRIFLQDYQGSDINFEVQRDGQILYLN
;
A
#
# COMPACT_ATOMS: atom_id res chain seq x y z
N ILE A 1 22.90 -14.67 -7.35
CA ILE A 1 23.92 -13.90 -6.59
C ILE A 1 23.77 -12.39 -6.84
N LEU A 2 23.49 -11.96 -8.10
CA LEU A 2 23.30 -10.54 -8.46
C LEU A 2 22.07 -9.91 -7.78
N ALA A 3 20.95 -10.62 -7.74
CA ALA A 3 19.69 -10.12 -7.15
C ALA A 3 19.79 -9.89 -5.64
N ILE A 4 20.57 -10.73 -4.93
CA ILE A 4 20.83 -10.57 -3.49
C ILE A 4 21.62 -9.29 -3.21
N GLY A 5 22.54 -8.91 -4.11
CA GLY A 5 23.29 -7.66 -4.00
C GLY A 5 22.41 -6.40 -4.12
N ILE A 6 21.34 -6.45 -4.94
CA ILE A 6 20.38 -5.34 -5.07
C ILE A 6 19.53 -5.23 -3.79
N LEU A 7 19.08 -6.35 -3.24
CA LEU A 7 18.31 -6.38 -1.98
C LEU A 7 19.08 -5.78 -0.80
N SER A 8 20.36 -6.10 -0.66
CA SER A 8 21.19 -5.57 0.44
C SER A 8 21.44 -4.06 0.34
N THR A 9 21.24 -3.46 -0.83
CA THR A 9 21.46 -2.03 -1.07
C THR A 9 20.19 -1.17 -0.95
N ILE A 10 19.01 -1.78 -0.93
CA ILE A 10 17.74 -1.06 -0.78
C ILE A 10 17.35 -0.88 0.71
N PHE A 11 18.11 -1.46 1.66
CA PHE A 11 17.77 -1.44 3.09
C PHE A 11 18.46 -0.31 3.87
N VAL A 12 17.62 0.51 4.50
CA VAL A 12 17.77 1.28 5.77
C VAL A 12 18.51 2.60 5.72
N ASN A 13 17.79 3.71 5.72
CA ASN A 13 17.70 4.67 6.82
C ASN A 13 16.66 5.76 6.57
N SER A 14 15.77 6.00 7.54
CA SER A 14 15.01 7.23 7.79
C SER A 14 14.28 7.96 6.64
N VAL A 15 13.90 7.29 5.58
CA VAL A 15 12.80 7.76 4.73
C VAL A 15 11.50 7.33 5.45
N GLU A 16 10.55 8.21 5.62
CA GLU A 16 9.22 7.84 6.10
C GLU A 16 8.74 6.67 5.25
N ARG A 17 8.68 5.49 5.88
CA ARG A 17 8.23 4.29 5.20
C ARG A 17 6.75 4.48 4.90
N GLN A 18 6.43 4.74 3.66
CA GLN A 18 5.05 4.85 3.24
C GLN A 18 4.47 3.43 3.15
N PHE A 19 3.56 3.13 4.05
CA PHE A 19 2.77 1.92 3.99
C PHE A 19 1.51 2.17 3.16
N ILE A 20 1.12 1.16 2.40
CA ILE A 20 -0.10 1.16 1.60
C ILE A 20 -1.15 0.39 2.40
N PRO A 21 -2.29 0.99 2.77
CA PRO A 21 -3.39 0.30 3.42
C PRO A 21 -4.21 -0.47 2.39
N GLU A 22 -3.77 -1.69 2.07
CA GLU A 22 -4.41 -2.57 1.10
C GLU A 22 -5.42 -3.49 1.78
N VAL A 23 -6.59 -3.66 1.19
CA VAL A 23 -7.60 -4.63 1.62
C VAL A 23 -7.04 -6.03 1.47
N SER A 24 -6.94 -6.78 2.57
CA SER A 24 -6.46 -8.16 2.59
C SER A 24 -7.59 -9.18 2.60
N VAL A 25 -8.64 -8.90 3.38
CA VAL A 25 -9.80 -9.77 3.53
C VAL A 25 -11.07 -8.93 3.49
N VAL A 26 -12.13 -9.47 2.89
CA VAL A 26 -13.48 -8.90 2.95
C VAL A 26 -14.41 -9.99 3.46
N SER A 27 -15.19 -9.71 4.51
CA SER A 27 -16.10 -10.69 5.07
C SER A 27 -17.25 -11.01 4.09
N SER A 28 -17.74 -12.24 4.11
CA SER A 28 -18.84 -12.67 3.24
C SER A 28 -20.13 -11.89 3.49
N GLU A 29 -20.37 -11.45 4.72
CA GLU A 29 -21.52 -10.65 5.09
C GLU A 29 -21.40 -9.23 4.49
N PHE A 30 -20.23 -8.64 4.54
CA PHE A 30 -19.97 -7.32 3.95
C PHE A 30 -20.10 -7.33 2.42
N LEU A 31 -19.63 -8.39 1.76
CA LEU A 31 -19.75 -8.56 0.31
C LEU A 31 -21.19 -8.61 -0.21
N GLN A 32 -22.15 -9.07 0.61
CA GLN A 32 -23.56 -9.07 0.22
C GLN A 32 -24.10 -7.64 0.02
N SER A 33 -23.60 -6.69 0.79
CA SER A 33 -23.99 -5.28 0.72
C SER A 33 -23.06 -4.42 -0.13
N ASN A 34 -21.80 -4.85 -0.30
CA ASN A 34 -20.73 -4.08 -0.94
C ASN A 34 -19.87 -4.95 -1.88
N SER A 35 -20.49 -5.45 -2.94
CA SER A 35 -19.84 -6.39 -3.89
C SER A 35 -18.68 -5.78 -4.70
N ALA A 36 -18.48 -4.46 -4.63
CA ALA A 36 -17.42 -3.77 -5.36
C ALA A 36 -16.05 -3.93 -4.71
N LEU A 37 -15.99 -4.03 -3.37
CA LEU A 37 -14.73 -4.10 -2.62
C LEU A 37 -14.06 -5.45 -2.79
N LYS A 38 -12.75 -5.42 -3.09
CA LYS A 38 -11.95 -6.63 -3.33
C LYS A 38 -10.62 -6.58 -2.59
N PRO A 39 -10.05 -7.74 -2.23
CA PRO A 39 -8.65 -7.81 -1.85
C PRO A 39 -7.74 -7.19 -2.93
N GLY A 40 -6.77 -6.40 -2.50
CA GLY A 40 -5.89 -5.65 -3.39
C GLY A 40 -6.31 -4.19 -3.63
N ASP A 41 -7.51 -3.78 -3.22
CA ASP A 41 -7.93 -2.38 -3.27
C ASP A 41 -7.26 -1.59 -2.14
N ILE A 42 -6.96 -0.32 -2.39
CA ILE A 42 -6.21 0.54 -1.47
C ILE A 42 -7.16 1.57 -0.87
N LEU A 43 -7.22 1.65 0.46
CA LEU A 43 -7.97 2.70 1.16
C LEU A 43 -7.23 4.03 1.05
N ILE A 44 -7.89 5.07 0.50
CA ILE A 44 -7.29 6.38 0.26
C ILE A 44 -7.98 7.53 1.00
N ALA A 45 -9.24 7.36 1.40
CA ALA A 45 -9.94 8.37 2.21
C ALA A 45 -11.06 7.76 3.06
N ILE A 46 -11.41 8.44 4.16
CA ILE A 46 -12.55 8.16 5.04
C ILE A 46 -13.34 9.47 5.16
N ASN A 47 -14.63 9.49 4.82
CA ASN A 47 -15.47 10.70 4.78
C ASN A 47 -14.75 11.88 4.09
N GLU A 48 -14.24 11.66 2.88
CA GLU A 48 -13.48 12.64 2.07
C GLU A 48 -12.10 13.04 2.63
N LYS A 49 -11.77 12.67 3.87
CA LYS A 49 -10.47 12.95 4.48
C LYS A 49 -9.44 11.91 4.04
N LYS A 50 -8.40 12.36 3.35
CA LYS A 50 -7.33 11.49 2.86
C LYS A 50 -6.59 10.82 4.01
N VAL A 51 -6.31 9.53 3.83
CA VAL A 51 -5.52 8.70 4.75
C VAL A 51 -4.39 8.03 3.97
N SER A 52 -3.22 7.94 4.58
CA SER A 52 -2.03 7.34 3.96
C SER A 52 -1.25 6.42 4.90
N SER A 53 -1.60 6.41 6.17
CA SER A 53 -0.96 5.59 7.18
C SER A 53 -2.00 4.91 8.08
N LEU A 54 -1.59 3.84 8.76
CA LEU A 54 -2.44 3.20 9.77
C LEU A 54 -2.82 4.17 10.89
N GLN A 55 -1.93 5.10 11.23
CA GLN A 55 -2.20 6.10 12.25
C GLN A 55 -3.28 7.08 11.80
N ASP A 56 -3.23 7.56 10.54
CA ASP A 56 -4.29 8.43 9.98
C ASP A 56 -5.64 7.72 10.01
N ILE A 57 -5.66 6.45 9.56
CA ILE A 57 -6.87 5.62 9.54
C ILE A 57 -7.45 5.49 10.95
N ARG A 58 -6.62 5.12 11.93
CA ARG A 58 -7.07 4.96 13.34
C ARG A 58 -7.57 6.27 13.95
N LEU A 59 -6.85 7.36 13.74
CA LEU A 59 -7.26 8.67 14.25
C LEU A 59 -8.59 9.11 13.64
N GLU A 60 -8.76 8.91 12.33
CA GLU A 60 -10.02 9.25 11.67
C GLU A 60 -11.17 8.38 12.19
N LEU A 61 -10.99 7.07 12.26
CA LEU A 61 -11.99 6.14 12.76
C LEU A 61 -12.35 6.40 14.23
N LEU A 62 -11.38 6.72 15.07
CA LEU A 62 -11.63 7.12 16.46
C LEU A 62 -12.41 8.42 16.57
N SER A 63 -12.18 9.38 15.66
CA SER A 63 -12.94 10.63 15.62
C SER A 63 -14.42 10.44 15.31
N LEU A 64 -14.77 9.29 14.73
CA LEU A 64 -16.14 8.90 14.39
C LEU A 64 -16.82 8.06 15.48
N SER A 65 -16.19 7.87 16.65
CA SER A 65 -16.79 7.14 17.78
C SER A 65 -18.13 7.75 18.18
N GLY A 66 -19.13 6.91 18.44
CA GLY A 66 -20.50 7.32 18.74
C GLY A 66 -21.32 7.73 17.53
N THR A 67 -20.78 7.64 16.32
CA THR A 67 -21.51 7.99 15.10
C THR A 67 -22.64 7.01 14.82
N ASN A 68 -23.80 7.58 14.47
CA ASN A 68 -24.94 6.87 13.90
C ASN A 68 -25.15 7.38 12.47
N GLY A 69 -25.19 6.47 11.49
CA GLY A 69 -25.39 6.85 10.09
C GLY A 69 -24.51 6.07 9.13
N ILE A 70 -23.80 6.79 8.26
CA ILE A 70 -22.98 6.18 7.22
C ILE A 70 -21.55 6.70 7.36
N ILE A 71 -20.58 5.80 7.28
CA ILE A 71 -19.16 6.12 7.08
C ILE A 71 -18.81 5.77 5.63
N ASN A 72 -18.27 6.72 4.91
CA ASN A 72 -17.87 6.53 3.52
C ASN A 72 -16.37 6.27 3.43
N PHE A 73 -16.00 5.20 2.73
CA PHE A 73 -14.62 4.81 2.46
C PHE A 73 -14.33 4.94 0.98
N THR A 74 -13.31 5.71 0.61
CA THR A 74 -12.86 5.80 -0.79
C THR A 74 -11.70 4.85 -1.00
N PHE A 75 -11.83 3.99 -2.00
CA PHE A 75 -10.81 3.03 -2.41
C PHE A 75 -10.29 3.34 -3.80
N LEU A 76 -9.01 3.08 -4.01
CA LEU A 76 -8.40 2.95 -5.33
C LEU A 76 -8.39 1.48 -5.73
N SER A 77 -9.03 1.14 -6.84
CA SER A 77 -9.06 -0.24 -7.34
C SER A 77 -7.66 -0.72 -7.70
N GLY A 78 -7.22 -1.84 -7.10
CA GLY A 78 -5.94 -2.46 -7.38
C GLY A 78 -5.81 -3.01 -8.81
N GLU A 79 -6.93 -3.32 -9.47
CA GLU A 79 -6.96 -3.89 -10.83
C GLU A 79 -7.09 -2.83 -11.93
N ARG A 80 -7.90 -1.77 -11.70
CA ARG A 80 -8.36 -0.85 -12.75
C ARG A 80 -7.94 0.60 -12.55
N SER A 81 -7.28 0.93 -11.45
CA SER A 81 -6.75 2.27 -11.12
C SER A 81 -7.81 3.38 -11.19
N PHE A 82 -9.05 3.11 -10.78
CA PHE A 82 -10.09 4.11 -10.59
C PHE A 82 -10.50 4.18 -9.12
N GLU A 83 -10.94 5.35 -8.68
CA GLU A 83 -11.46 5.57 -7.33
C GLU A 83 -12.96 5.26 -7.28
N TYR A 84 -13.40 4.68 -6.17
CA TYR A 84 -14.81 4.42 -5.89
C TYR A 84 -15.08 4.48 -4.38
N GLU A 85 -16.33 4.70 -4.03
CA GLU A 85 -16.78 4.83 -2.65
C GLU A 85 -17.57 3.60 -2.20
N VAL A 86 -17.33 3.22 -0.95
CA VAL A 86 -18.08 2.18 -0.23
C VAL A 86 -18.70 2.82 1.00
N SER A 87 -20.01 2.79 1.09
CA SER A 87 -20.78 3.32 2.21
C SER A 87 -21.09 2.23 3.22
N VAL A 88 -20.65 2.41 4.46
CA VAL A 88 -20.86 1.46 5.56
C VAL A 88 -21.84 2.04 6.57
N PRO A 89 -23.04 1.48 6.72
CA PRO A 89 -23.96 1.90 7.76
C PRO A 89 -23.45 1.47 9.13
N VAL A 90 -23.42 2.40 10.07
CA VAL A 90 -22.99 2.17 11.44
C VAL A 90 -24.05 2.66 12.43
N ASN A 91 -24.11 1.97 13.55
CA ASN A 91 -24.96 2.36 14.67
C ASN A 91 -24.09 2.34 15.93
N ASP A 92 -23.99 3.49 16.58
CA ASP A 92 -23.23 3.66 17.81
C ASP A 92 -21.77 3.16 17.68
N TYR A 93 -21.12 3.55 16.60
CA TYR A 93 -19.79 3.09 16.19
C TYR A 93 -18.75 3.29 17.31
N LEU A 94 -18.04 2.22 17.69
CA LEU A 94 -16.99 2.22 18.74
C LEU A 94 -17.42 2.81 20.09
N SER A 95 -18.68 2.67 20.50
CA SER A 95 -19.15 3.23 21.77
C SER A 95 -18.96 2.32 22.96
N ASP A 96 -18.73 1.02 22.78
CA ASP A 96 -18.49 0.10 23.87
C ASP A 96 -17.05 0.23 24.39
N PRO A 97 -16.84 0.76 25.63
CA PRO A 97 -15.51 0.92 26.19
C PRO A 97 -14.82 -0.42 26.53
N ASN A 98 -15.56 -1.53 26.51
CA ASN A 98 -15.01 -2.88 26.74
C ASN A 98 -14.54 -3.54 25.44
N GLU A 99 -14.81 -2.94 24.30
CA GLU A 99 -14.41 -3.45 23.00
C GLU A 99 -12.91 -3.23 22.81
N GLN A 100 -12.14 -4.32 22.88
CA GLN A 100 -10.67 -4.29 22.82
C GLN A 100 -10.12 -4.38 21.41
N ASN A 101 -10.99 -4.37 20.40
CA ASN A 101 -10.58 -4.49 19.00
C ASN A 101 -10.07 -3.14 18.45
N ALA A 102 -9.13 -3.20 17.52
CA ALA A 102 -8.68 -2.00 16.83
C ALA A 102 -9.84 -1.41 15.97
N PRO A 103 -9.94 -0.08 15.85
CA PRO A 103 -11.04 0.57 15.13
C PRO A 103 -11.26 0.04 13.71
N GLU A 104 -10.21 -0.33 13.03
CA GLU A 104 -10.23 -0.87 11.68
C GLU A 104 -10.85 -2.28 11.55
N ASN A 105 -11.06 -3.00 12.65
CA ASN A 105 -11.61 -4.36 12.62
C ASN A 105 -13.15 -4.42 12.59
N PHE A 106 -13.82 -3.27 12.71
CA PHE A 106 -15.29 -3.19 12.76
C PHE A 106 -15.97 -2.93 11.41
N MET A 107 -15.20 -2.85 10.33
CA MET A 107 -15.71 -2.37 9.05
C MET A 107 -16.13 -3.48 8.09
N GLY A 108 -16.00 -4.76 8.49
CA GLY A 108 -16.32 -5.90 7.63
C GLY A 108 -15.26 -6.22 6.57
N PHE A 109 -14.13 -5.52 6.62
CA PHE A 109 -12.92 -5.80 5.84
C PHE A 109 -11.66 -5.58 6.68
N GLU A 110 -10.57 -6.24 6.31
CA GLU A 110 -9.28 -6.12 6.98
C GLU A 110 -8.28 -5.42 6.07
N LEU A 111 -7.44 -4.57 6.66
CA LEU A 111 -6.36 -3.87 5.97
C LEU A 111 -5.01 -4.52 6.30
N SER A 112 -4.22 -4.78 5.27
CA SER A 112 -2.81 -5.13 5.37
C SER A 112 -1.96 -3.91 5.03
N MET A 113 -1.01 -3.57 5.89
CA MET A 113 -0.11 -2.44 5.66
C MET A 113 1.09 -2.91 4.85
N LYS A 114 1.04 -2.75 3.53
CA LYS A 114 2.16 -3.10 2.64
C LYS A 114 3.15 -1.97 2.51
N LEU A 115 4.44 -2.31 2.56
CA LEU A 115 5.51 -1.34 2.34
C LEU A 115 5.63 -1.01 0.86
N GLN A 116 5.66 0.28 0.52
CA GLN A 116 5.90 0.73 -0.86
C GLN A 116 7.30 0.32 -1.34
N PRO A 117 7.45 -0.03 -2.62
CA PRO A 117 8.75 -0.39 -3.21
C PRO A 117 9.57 0.86 -3.53
N MET A 118 9.86 1.67 -2.52
CA MET A 118 10.62 2.90 -2.64
C MET A 118 12.10 2.66 -2.35
N VAL A 119 12.97 3.24 -3.16
CA VAL A 119 14.42 3.16 -3.01
C VAL A 119 14.87 4.03 -1.83
N GLY A 120 15.32 3.42 -0.74
CA GLY A 120 15.75 4.11 0.48
C GLY A 120 17.24 4.44 0.50
N VAL A 121 18.10 3.48 0.12
CA VAL A 121 19.57 3.63 0.12
C VAL A 121 20.16 2.93 -1.08
N ILE A 122 21.15 3.54 -1.69
CA ILE A 122 21.91 2.94 -2.79
C ILE A 122 23.39 2.90 -2.38
N ALA A 123 23.95 1.68 -2.34
CA ALA A 123 25.37 1.53 -2.08
C ALA A 123 26.18 2.03 -3.29
N LYS A 124 27.26 2.74 -3.00
CA LYS A 124 28.20 3.21 -4.02
C LYS A 124 28.72 2.01 -4.83
N ASP A 125 28.84 2.19 -6.13
CA ASP A 125 29.31 1.18 -7.09
C ASP A 125 28.47 -0.10 -7.20
N SER A 126 27.25 -0.10 -6.62
CA SER A 126 26.27 -1.19 -6.75
C SER A 126 25.64 -1.23 -8.16
N TYR A 127 25.01 -2.35 -8.49
CA TYR A 127 24.19 -2.46 -9.71
C TYR A 127 23.05 -1.45 -9.73
N ALA A 128 22.41 -1.20 -8.58
CA ALA A 128 21.38 -0.19 -8.44
C ALA A 128 21.90 1.23 -8.77
N ALA A 129 23.12 1.55 -8.34
CA ALA A 129 23.75 2.83 -8.70
C ALA A 129 24.07 2.92 -10.20
N LYS A 130 24.53 1.81 -10.80
CA LYS A 130 24.87 1.74 -12.23
C LYS A 130 23.65 1.78 -13.13
N SER A 131 22.50 1.23 -12.71
CA SER A 131 21.25 1.31 -13.45
C SER A 131 20.61 2.70 -13.42
N GLY A 132 21.17 3.65 -12.66
CA GLY A 132 20.66 5.02 -12.55
C GLY A 132 19.51 5.19 -11.56
N LEU A 133 19.21 4.20 -10.72
CA LEU A 133 18.30 4.33 -9.59
C LEU A 133 18.79 5.42 -8.63
N LYS A 134 17.86 6.14 -8.03
CA LYS A 134 18.12 7.16 -7.01
C LYS A 134 17.28 6.92 -5.78
N VAL A 135 17.71 7.46 -4.66
CA VAL A 135 16.92 7.50 -3.43
C VAL A 135 15.61 8.22 -3.71
N ASN A 136 14.52 7.72 -3.15
CA ASN A 136 13.14 8.15 -3.34
C ASN A 136 12.51 7.78 -4.70
N ASP A 137 13.16 6.98 -5.55
CA ASP A 137 12.47 6.37 -6.68
C ASP A 137 11.41 5.39 -6.16
N LEU A 138 10.18 5.49 -6.64
CA LEU A 138 9.15 4.49 -6.46
C LEU A 138 9.22 3.52 -7.64
N ILE A 139 9.50 2.24 -7.38
CA ILE A 139 9.58 1.21 -8.42
C ILE A 139 8.17 0.79 -8.80
N LEU A 140 7.79 0.99 -10.06
CA LEU A 140 6.47 0.65 -10.60
C LEU A 140 6.45 -0.72 -11.29
N ALA A 141 7.56 -1.05 -11.99
CA ALA A 141 7.71 -2.34 -12.64
C ALA A 141 9.19 -2.74 -12.75
N ALA A 142 9.43 -4.05 -12.89
CA ALA A 142 10.72 -4.65 -13.17
C ALA A 142 10.56 -5.66 -14.32
N ASN A 143 11.29 -5.48 -15.42
CA ASN A 143 11.14 -6.26 -16.68
C ASN A 143 9.68 -6.36 -17.15
N SER A 144 8.95 -5.25 -17.09
CA SER A 144 7.51 -5.14 -17.43
C SER A 144 6.57 -5.89 -16.47
N GLN A 145 7.06 -6.51 -15.41
CA GLN A 145 6.26 -7.10 -14.36
C GLN A 145 5.91 -6.00 -13.34
N PRO A 146 4.62 -5.70 -13.08
CA PRO A 146 4.20 -4.70 -12.10
C PRO A 146 4.70 -5.05 -10.70
N ILE A 147 5.21 -4.05 -9.99
CA ILE A 147 5.68 -4.13 -8.60
C ILE A 147 4.78 -3.24 -7.76
N LYS A 148 3.88 -3.83 -6.99
CA LYS A 148 2.90 -3.09 -6.18
C LYS A 148 3.37 -2.87 -4.74
N SER A 149 4.30 -3.72 -4.25
CA SER A 149 4.81 -3.65 -2.88
C SER A 149 6.30 -3.99 -2.83
N PHE A 150 6.95 -3.67 -1.71
CA PHE A 150 8.34 -4.08 -1.47
C PHE A 150 8.49 -5.62 -1.48
N GLU A 151 7.46 -6.35 -1.03
CA GLU A 151 7.47 -7.81 -1.05
C GLU A 151 7.46 -8.36 -2.48
N ASP A 152 6.69 -7.76 -3.40
CA ASP A 152 6.70 -8.14 -4.81
C ASP A 152 8.09 -7.94 -5.42
N LEU A 153 8.73 -6.80 -5.10
CA LEU A 153 10.09 -6.51 -5.54
C LEU A 153 11.08 -7.55 -4.99
N ARG A 154 10.95 -7.89 -3.72
CA ARG A 154 11.81 -8.89 -3.06
C ARG A 154 11.68 -10.27 -3.74
N ILE A 155 10.45 -10.72 -3.99
CA ILE A 155 10.16 -12.00 -4.68
C ILE A 155 10.74 -11.95 -6.09
N PHE A 156 10.44 -10.90 -6.86
CA PHE A 156 10.99 -10.74 -8.21
C PHE A 156 12.53 -10.85 -8.21
N LEU A 157 13.21 -10.13 -7.32
CA LEU A 157 14.67 -10.13 -7.25
C LEU A 157 15.26 -11.47 -6.80
N GLN A 158 14.55 -12.24 -5.97
CA GLN A 158 14.98 -13.57 -5.54
C GLN A 158 14.92 -14.61 -6.68
N ASP A 159 13.88 -14.53 -7.50
CA ASP A 159 13.64 -15.50 -8.58
C ASP A 159 14.37 -15.12 -9.88
N TYR A 160 14.84 -13.88 -10.00
CA TYR A 160 15.47 -13.38 -11.21
C TYR A 160 16.89 -13.92 -11.39
N GLN A 161 17.12 -14.63 -12.52
CA GLN A 161 18.39 -15.25 -12.88
C GLN A 161 19.19 -14.46 -13.93
N GLY A 162 18.64 -13.36 -14.46
CA GLY A 162 19.29 -12.55 -15.49
C GLY A 162 20.38 -11.61 -14.94
N SER A 163 21.07 -10.94 -15.85
CA SER A 163 22.14 -9.95 -15.53
C SER A 163 21.62 -8.52 -15.39
N ASP A 164 20.64 -8.16 -16.20
CA ASP A 164 20.17 -6.77 -16.34
C ASP A 164 18.67 -6.70 -16.08
N ILE A 165 18.23 -5.69 -15.33
CA ILE A 165 16.83 -5.46 -14.97
C ILE A 165 16.42 -4.09 -15.49
N ASN A 166 15.39 -4.05 -16.35
CA ASN A 166 14.74 -2.82 -16.76
C ASN A 166 13.74 -2.38 -15.69
N PHE A 167 13.99 -1.27 -15.03
CA PHE A 167 13.09 -0.70 -14.06
C PHE A 167 12.23 0.40 -14.69
N GLU A 168 10.94 0.38 -14.40
CA GLU A 168 10.06 1.52 -14.56
C GLU A 168 9.88 2.15 -13.17
N VAL A 169 10.25 3.43 -13.03
CA VAL A 169 10.21 4.12 -11.74
C VAL A 169 9.49 5.46 -11.87
N GLN A 170 8.87 5.88 -10.77
CA GLN A 170 8.38 7.24 -10.61
C GLN A 170 9.39 8.05 -9.80
N ARG A 171 9.88 9.15 -10.36
CA ARG A 171 10.80 10.11 -9.73
C ARG A 171 10.27 11.52 -9.93
N ASP A 172 10.06 12.28 -8.86
CA ASP A 172 9.56 13.66 -8.91
C ASP A 172 8.28 13.81 -9.75
N GLY A 173 7.38 12.81 -9.68
CA GLY A 173 6.13 12.77 -10.44
C GLY A 173 6.25 12.34 -11.90
N GLN A 174 7.45 12.06 -12.39
CA GLN A 174 7.71 11.61 -13.76
C GLN A 174 8.04 10.11 -13.81
N ILE A 175 7.58 9.44 -14.88
CA ILE A 175 7.91 8.03 -15.13
C ILE A 175 9.21 7.97 -15.92
N LEU A 176 10.17 7.18 -15.44
CA LEU A 176 11.48 6.96 -16.05
C LEU A 176 11.70 5.45 -16.27
N TYR A 177 12.37 5.12 -17.34
CA TYR A 177 12.81 3.76 -17.68
C TYR A 177 14.33 3.69 -17.50
N LEU A 178 14.78 2.81 -16.62
CA LEU A 178 16.18 2.63 -16.22
C LEU A 178 16.66 1.22 -16.59
N ASN A 179 17.92 1.09 -17.00
CA ASN A 179 18.50 -0.17 -17.46
C ASN A 179 19.86 -0.46 -16.81
#